data_17540ce5cde21d5198cd423b14dca531
#
_entry.id   17540ce5cde21d5198cd423b14dca531
#
_cell.length_a   1.000
_cell.length_b   1.000
_cell.length_c   1.000
_cell.angle_alpha   90.00
_cell.angle_beta   90.00
_cell.angle_gamma   90.00
#
_symmetry.space_group_name_H-M   'P 1'
#
loop_
_entity.id
_entity.type
_entity.pdbx_description
1 polymer ?
#
loop_
_entity_poly.entity_id
_entity_poly.type
_entity_poly.pdbx_seq_one_letter_code
_entity_poly.pdbx_strand_id
1 'polypeptide(L)'
;SIIAKKKFVRKALKNFQINFIKKSKLVIVEGRDIGSKIMPNADLKLFFTCSVKEKAKRRLREFQAQNKNIKLKEVEKALIQRDKDDTERKISPLIKAKNAVLVDTTKLNIKQMKVKLINLVKNSIKIKYGNL
;
A
#
# COMPACT_ATOMS: atom_id res chain seq x y z
N SER A 1 -1.74 13.02 -6.44
CA SER A 1 -2.55 13.21 -7.66
C SER A 1 -3.72 14.16 -7.37
N ILE A 2 -3.88 15.19 -8.17
CA ILE A 2 -4.96 16.20 -8.03
C ILE A 2 -6.34 15.54 -8.11
N ILE A 3 -6.51 14.57 -9.00
CA ILE A 3 -7.77 13.82 -9.19
C ILE A 3 -8.14 13.04 -7.92
N ALA A 4 -7.16 12.43 -7.25
CA ALA A 4 -7.39 11.66 -6.02
C ALA A 4 -7.87 12.50 -4.83
N LYS A 5 -7.74 13.82 -4.89
CA LYS A 5 -8.25 14.77 -3.87
C LYS A 5 -9.74 15.11 -4.07
N LYS A 6 -10.33 14.85 -5.25
CA LYS A 6 -11.73 15.19 -5.55
C LYS A 6 -12.70 14.20 -4.92
N LYS A 7 -13.61 14.71 -4.08
CA LYS A 7 -14.57 13.91 -3.29
C LYS A 7 -15.48 13.02 -4.14
N PHE A 8 -16.01 13.54 -5.26
CA PHE A 8 -16.90 12.78 -6.14
C PHE A 8 -16.17 11.62 -6.85
N VAL A 9 -14.93 11.83 -7.30
CA VAL A 9 -14.10 10.78 -7.93
C VAL A 9 -13.84 9.66 -6.92
N ARG A 10 -13.49 10.02 -5.69
CA ARG A 10 -13.28 9.02 -4.63
C ARG A 10 -14.54 8.23 -4.32
N LYS A 11 -15.71 8.88 -4.29
CA LYS A 11 -16.99 8.20 -4.05
C LYS A 11 -17.29 7.20 -5.17
N ALA A 12 -17.16 7.61 -6.42
CA ALA A 12 -17.37 6.74 -7.58
C ALA A 12 -16.39 5.54 -7.59
N LEU A 13 -15.08 5.79 -7.40
CA LEU A 13 -14.08 4.74 -7.34
C LEU A 13 -14.27 3.80 -6.14
N LYS A 14 -14.69 4.32 -4.99
CA LYS A 14 -15.00 3.49 -3.82
C LYS A 14 -16.10 2.49 -4.11
N ASN A 15 -17.21 2.93 -4.70
CA ASN A 15 -18.31 2.04 -5.05
C ASN A 15 -17.88 0.97 -6.07
N PHE A 16 -17.13 1.37 -7.09
CA PHE A 16 -16.56 0.44 -8.06
C PHE A 16 -15.67 -0.61 -7.38
N GLN A 17 -14.73 -0.19 -6.53
CA GLN A 17 -13.84 -1.10 -5.79
C GLN A 17 -14.62 -2.07 -4.91
N ILE A 18 -15.60 -1.58 -4.13
CA ILE A 18 -16.42 -2.42 -3.24
C ILE A 18 -17.21 -3.44 -4.05
N ASN A 19 -17.81 -3.04 -5.17
CA ASN A 19 -18.58 -3.95 -6.03
C ASN A 19 -17.70 -5.03 -6.67
N PHE A 20 -16.49 -4.66 -7.11
CA PHE A 20 -15.50 -5.61 -7.62
C PHE A 20 -15.10 -6.63 -6.54
N ILE A 21 -14.77 -6.15 -5.34
CA ILE A 21 -14.37 -6.98 -4.21
C ILE A 21 -15.49 -7.99 -3.85
N LYS A 22 -16.74 -7.53 -3.76
CA LYS A 22 -17.88 -8.39 -3.42
C LYS A 22 -18.14 -9.51 -4.42
N LYS A 23 -17.79 -9.31 -5.69
CA LYS A 23 -17.93 -10.30 -6.75
C LYS A 23 -16.75 -11.29 -6.82
N SER A 24 -15.67 -11.03 -6.10
CA SER A 24 -14.44 -11.81 -6.16
C SER A 24 -14.38 -12.80 -5.00
N LYS A 25 -14.12 -14.09 -5.29
CA LYS A 25 -13.87 -15.12 -4.25
C LYS A 25 -12.56 -14.87 -3.50
N LEU A 26 -11.51 -14.52 -4.24
CA LEU A 26 -10.20 -14.15 -3.72
C LEU A 26 -9.76 -12.85 -4.36
N VAL A 27 -9.28 -11.90 -3.55
CA VAL A 27 -8.86 -10.61 -4.05
C VAL A 27 -7.69 -10.06 -3.23
N ILE A 28 -6.72 -9.46 -3.93
CA ILE A 28 -5.67 -8.66 -3.32
C ILE A 28 -5.87 -7.23 -3.81
N VAL A 29 -5.97 -6.29 -2.89
CA VAL A 29 -6.19 -4.88 -3.21
C VAL A 29 -5.12 -4.04 -2.54
N GLU A 30 -4.51 -3.13 -3.30
CA GLU A 30 -3.54 -2.17 -2.78
C GLU A 30 -4.08 -0.74 -2.81
N GLY A 31 -3.61 0.07 -1.88
CA GLY A 31 -3.93 1.50 -1.80
C GLY A 31 -3.64 2.10 -0.44
N ARG A 32 -3.99 3.37 -0.27
CA ARG A 32 -3.67 4.14 0.94
C ARG A 32 -4.69 3.94 2.07
N ASP A 33 -5.93 3.72 1.72
CA ASP A 33 -7.07 3.62 2.64
C ASP A 33 -7.86 2.31 2.51
N ILE A 34 -7.26 1.30 1.86
CA ILE A 34 -7.93 0.02 1.61
C ILE A 34 -8.32 -0.65 2.93
N GLY A 35 -7.36 -0.91 3.81
CA GLY A 35 -7.62 -1.60 5.07
C GLY A 35 -8.42 -0.79 6.09
N SER A 36 -8.50 0.54 5.95
CA SER A 36 -9.23 1.41 6.87
C SER A 36 -10.62 1.82 6.39
N LYS A 37 -10.85 1.92 5.07
CA LYS A 37 -12.09 2.46 4.50
C LYS A 37 -12.77 1.56 3.47
N ILE A 38 -12.03 0.82 2.67
CA ILE A 38 -12.56 0.00 1.58
C ILE A 38 -12.84 -1.43 2.05
N MET A 39 -11.86 -2.05 2.73
CA MET A 39 -11.93 -3.42 3.25
C MET A 39 -11.55 -3.46 4.74
N PRO A 40 -12.32 -2.82 5.63
CA PRO A 40 -12.01 -2.83 7.07
C PRO A 40 -12.06 -4.23 7.68
N ASN A 41 -12.80 -5.15 7.06
CA ASN A 41 -12.97 -6.54 7.49
C ASN A 41 -12.17 -7.54 6.64
N ALA A 42 -11.12 -7.10 5.93
CA ALA A 42 -10.24 -8.01 5.20
C ALA A 42 -9.60 -9.05 6.13
N ASP A 43 -9.45 -10.27 5.65
CA ASP A 43 -8.86 -11.39 6.40
C ASP A 43 -7.42 -11.12 6.80
N LEU A 44 -6.66 -10.47 5.92
CA LEU A 44 -5.30 -10.02 6.16
C LEU A 44 -5.15 -8.57 5.71
N LYS A 45 -4.70 -7.73 6.60
CA LYS A 45 -4.34 -6.33 6.32
C LYS A 45 -2.86 -6.15 6.55
N LEU A 46 -2.15 -5.66 5.55
CA LEU A 46 -0.73 -5.38 5.61
C LEU A 46 -0.50 -3.88 5.49
N PHE A 47 0.27 -3.32 6.39
CA PHE A 47 0.70 -1.93 6.34
C PHE A 47 2.21 -1.87 6.09
N PHE A 48 2.57 -1.48 4.88
CA PHE A 48 3.96 -1.42 4.46
C PHE A 48 4.64 -0.13 4.88
N THR A 49 5.83 -0.27 5.45
CA THR A 49 6.72 0.86 5.74
C THR A 49 8.08 0.64 5.09
N CYS A 50 8.79 1.75 4.91
CA CYS A 50 10.16 1.75 4.42
C CYS A 50 10.79 3.12 4.73
N SER A 51 12.09 3.16 5.03
CA SER A 51 12.79 4.43 5.21
C SER A 51 12.72 5.29 3.93
N VAL A 52 12.65 6.61 4.10
CA VAL A 52 12.58 7.55 2.96
C VAL A 52 13.79 7.35 2.04
N LYS A 53 14.98 7.20 2.60
CA LYS A 53 16.22 6.97 1.84
C LYS A 53 16.15 5.73 0.96
N GLU A 54 15.63 4.61 1.49
CA GLU A 54 15.50 3.37 0.72
C GLU A 54 14.37 3.46 -0.32
N LYS A 55 13.23 4.07 0.02
CA LYS A 55 12.17 4.37 -0.96
C LYS A 55 12.72 5.19 -2.13
N ALA A 56 13.49 6.24 -1.84
CA ALA A 56 14.06 7.11 -2.85
C ALA A 56 15.05 6.39 -3.75
N LYS A 57 15.91 5.54 -3.19
CA LYS A 57 16.82 4.70 -3.99
C LYS A 57 16.07 3.77 -4.93
N ARG A 58 15.01 3.09 -4.45
CA ARG A 58 14.18 2.21 -5.29
C ARG A 58 13.52 2.99 -6.42
N ARG A 59 12.94 4.15 -6.09
CA ARG A 59 12.28 5.01 -7.07
C ARG A 59 13.24 5.61 -8.09
N LEU A 60 14.44 5.96 -7.66
CA LEU A 60 15.48 6.45 -8.56
C LEU A 60 15.86 5.40 -9.61
N ARG A 61 16.04 4.13 -9.20
CA ARG A 61 16.33 3.03 -10.14
C ARG A 61 15.21 2.86 -11.17
N GLU A 62 13.94 3.01 -10.77
CA GLU A 62 12.80 2.97 -11.69
C GLU A 62 12.85 4.12 -12.71
N PHE A 63 13.21 5.33 -12.27
CA PHE A 63 13.36 6.48 -13.16
C PHE A 63 14.54 6.31 -14.14
N GLN A 64 15.66 5.80 -13.64
CA GLN A 64 16.82 5.51 -14.47
C GLN A 64 16.51 4.46 -15.55
N ALA A 65 15.76 3.41 -15.19
CA ALA A 65 15.28 2.41 -16.15
C ALA A 65 14.33 3.00 -17.23
N GLN A 66 13.73 4.17 -16.97
CA GLN A 66 12.92 4.93 -17.91
C GLN A 66 13.69 6.06 -18.62
N ASN A 67 15.03 6.04 -18.58
CA ASN A 67 15.91 7.08 -19.12
C ASN A 67 15.63 8.49 -18.56
N LYS A 68 15.13 8.62 -17.33
CA LYS A 68 14.89 9.89 -16.65
C LYS A 68 16.07 10.26 -15.77
N ASN A 69 16.72 11.37 -16.07
CA ASN A 69 17.81 11.90 -15.26
C ASN A 69 17.26 12.79 -14.13
N ILE A 70 17.08 12.19 -12.95
CA ILE A 70 16.55 12.88 -11.76
C ILE A 70 17.55 12.70 -10.61
N LYS A 71 17.76 13.72 -9.80
CA LYS A 71 18.66 13.64 -8.65
C LYS A 71 17.98 12.96 -7.46
N LEU A 72 18.72 12.15 -6.69
CA LEU A 72 18.21 11.45 -5.51
C LEU A 72 17.50 12.38 -4.52
N LYS A 73 18.07 13.57 -4.26
CA LYS A 73 17.47 14.56 -3.35
C LYS A 73 16.10 15.07 -3.81
N GLU A 74 15.88 15.18 -5.11
CA GLU A 74 14.58 15.59 -5.67
C GLU A 74 13.54 14.48 -5.45
N VAL A 75 13.95 13.23 -5.66
CA VAL A 75 13.09 12.05 -5.40
C VAL A 75 12.73 11.97 -3.91
N GLU A 76 13.71 12.15 -3.01
CA GLU A 76 13.47 12.17 -1.56
C GLU A 76 12.47 13.26 -1.16
N LYS A 77 12.68 14.49 -1.62
CA LYS A 77 11.78 15.62 -1.35
C LYS A 77 10.35 15.35 -1.84
N ALA A 78 10.20 14.82 -3.05
CA ALA A 78 8.90 14.47 -3.62
C ALA A 78 8.19 13.36 -2.83
N LEU A 79 8.94 12.36 -2.34
CA LEU A 79 8.38 11.27 -1.53
C LEU A 79 7.93 11.75 -0.15
N ILE A 80 8.73 12.59 0.52
CA ILE A 80 8.38 13.18 1.82
C ILE A 80 7.09 14.00 1.67
N GLN A 81 7.02 14.86 0.65
CA GLN A 81 5.83 15.68 0.41
C GLN A 81 4.61 14.81 0.14
N ARG A 82 4.75 13.76 -0.66
CA ARG A 82 3.66 12.83 -0.96
C ARG A 82 3.20 12.06 0.29
N ASP A 83 4.13 11.56 1.10
CA ASP A 83 3.79 10.84 2.34
C ASP A 83 3.06 11.77 3.32
N LYS A 84 3.48 13.03 3.43
CA LYS A 84 2.80 14.07 4.19
C LYS A 84 1.39 14.32 3.67
N ASP A 85 1.23 14.57 2.36
CA ASP A 85 -0.07 14.79 1.71
C ASP A 85 -1.03 13.60 1.92
N ASP A 86 -0.51 12.36 1.83
CA ASP A 86 -1.32 11.15 2.02
C ASP A 86 -1.75 10.97 3.49
N THR A 87 -0.93 11.38 4.44
CA THR A 87 -1.19 11.22 5.88
C THR A 87 -2.10 12.34 6.43
N GLU A 88 -1.88 13.58 6.00
CA GLU A 88 -2.58 14.76 6.52
C GLU A 88 -3.90 15.09 5.79
N ARG A 89 -4.21 14.41 4.70
CA ARG A 89 -5.45 14.69 3.96
C ARG A 89 -6.69 14.41 4.81
N LYS A 90 -7.68 15.30 4.73
CA LYS A 90 -8.94 15.20 5.49
C LYS A 90 -9.80 13.98 5.10
N ILE A 91 -9.71 13.53 3.85
CA ILE A 91 -10.52 12.43 3.32
C ILE A 91 -9.64 11.21 3.08
N SER A 92 -9.92 10.11 3.77
CA SER A 92 -9.20 8.83 3.66
C SER A 92 -7.67 8.98 3.83
N PRO A 93 -7.20 9.48 4.96
CA PRO A 93 -5.77 9.60 5.23
C PRO A 93 -5.08 8.22 5.19
N LEU A 94 -3.78 8.22 4.94
CA LEU A 94 -2.95 7.04 5.07
C LEU A 94 -2.75 6.75 6.57
N ILE A 95 -3.49 5.80 7.08
CA ILE A 95 -3.38 5.33 8.46
C ILE A 95 -3.23 3.81 8.50
N LYS A 96 -2.50 3.32 9.49
CA LYS A 96 -2.47 1.89 9.77
C LYS A 96 -3.85 1.46 10.27
N ALA A 97 -4.52 0.59 9.52
CA ALA A 97 -5.82 0.08 9.90
C ALA A 97 -5.73 -0.78 11.17
N LYS A 98 -6.85 -0.88 11.91
CA LYS A 98 -6.95 -1.78 13.07
C LYS A 98 -6.60 -3.22 12.64
N ASN A 99 -5.81 -3.90 13.44
CA ASN A 99 -5.32 -5.27 13.19
C ASN A 99 -4.47 -5.43 11.91
N ALA A 100 -3.93 -4.34 11.36
CA ALA A 100 -2.99 -4.45 10.25
C ALA A 100 -1.60 -4.86 10.75
N VAL A 101 -1.02 -5.86 10.10
CA VAL A 101 0.37 -6.29 10.34
C VAL A 101 1.32 -5.26 9.72
N LEU A 102 2.23 -4.74 10.53
CA LEU A 102 3.27 -3.84 10.06
C LEU A 102 4.36 -4.63 9.33
N VAL A 103 4.66 -4.25 8.09
CA VAL A 103 5.70 -4.86 7.27
C VAL A 103 6.73 -3.79 6.92
N ASP A 104 7.81 -3.72 7.70
CA ASP A 104 8.96 -2.89 7.34
C ASP A 104 9.79 -3.60 6.26
N THR A 105 9.96 -2.93 5.13
CA THR A 105 10.69 -3.43 3.97
C THR A 105 12.04 -2.76 3.79
N THR A 106 12.48 -1.92 4.71
CA THR A 106 13.71 -1.12 4.59
C THR A 106 14.94 -1.98 4.29
N LYS A 107 15.08 -3.11 4.99
CA LYS A 107 16.22 -4.02 4.85
C LYS A 107 15.94 -5.27 4.02
N LEU A 108 14.76 -5.35 3.39
CA LEU A 108 14.35 -6.54 2.64
C LEU A 108 14.60 -6.37 1.14
N ASN A 109 15.21 -7.36 0.52
CA ASN A 109 15.18 -7.49 -0.93
C ASN A 109 13.85 -8.13 -1.40
N ILE A 110 13.62 -8.16 -2.72
CA ILE A 110 12.38 -8.66 -3.30
C ILE A 110 12.12 -10.14 -2.92
N LYS A 111 13.15 -10.99 -2.94
CA LYS A 111 13.00 -12.42 -2.59
C LYS A 111 12.59 -12.59 -1.13
N GLN A 112 13.28 -11.90 -0.21
CA GLN A 112 12.98 -11.92 1.22
C GLN A 112 11.56 -11.39 1.51
N MET A 113 11.16 -10.30 0.83
CA MET A 113 9.82 -9.75 0.96
C MET A 113 8.76 -10.75 0.49
N LYS A 114 8.95 -11.41 -0.66
CA LYS A 114 8.03 -12.43 -1.16
C LYS A 114 7.85 -13.57 -0.15
N VAL A 115 8.93 -14.12 0.40
CA VAL A 115 8.87 -15.18 1.41
C VAL A 115 8.10 -14.72 2.65
N LYS A 116 8.41 -13.51 3.16
CA LYS A 116 7.70 -12.93 4.31
C LYS A 116 6.20 -12.80 4.05
N LEU A 117 5.80 -12.30 2.87
CA LEU A 117 4.39 -12.12 2.51
C LEU A 117 3.67 -13.47 2.37
N ILE A 118 4.28 -14.45 1.70
CA ILE A 118 3.72 -15.80 1.56
C ILE A 118 3.47 -16.40 2.94
N ASN A 119 4.42 -16.29 3.87
CA ASN A 119 4.26 -16.81 5.23
C ASN A 119 3.12 -16.11 5.99
N LEU A 120 2.98 -14.78 5.86
CA LEU A 120 1.87 -14.05 6.47
C LEU A 120 0.51 -14.49 5.90
N VAL A 121 0.42 -14.71 4.60
CA VAL A 121 -0.80 -15.21 3.94
C VAL A 121 -1.12 -16.63 4.41
N LYS A 122 -0.15 -17.54 4.38
CA LYS A 122 -0.33 -18.93 4.85
C LYS A 122 -0.80 -18.98 6.30
N ASN A 123 -0.18 -18.18 7.18
CA ASN A 123 -0.59 -18.12 8.59
C ASN A 123 -2.01 -17.57 8.74
N SER A 124 -2.39 -16.56 7.98
CA SER A 124 -3.74 -16.01 8.00
C SER A 124 -4.79 -17.03 7.55
N ILE A 125 -4.49 -17.81 6.50
CA ILE A 125 -5.34 -18.88 6.01
C ILE A 125 -5.48 -19.97 7.09
N LYS A 126 -4.37 -20.42 7.68
CA LYS A 126 -4.36 -21.43 8.73
C LYS A 126 -5.20 -21.01 9.94
N ILE A 127 -5.08 -19.76 10.39
CA ILE A 127 -5.87 -19.22 11.52
C ILE A 127 -7.36 -19.22 11.20
N LYS A 128 -7.75 -18.87 9.97
CA LYS A 128 -9.17 -18.71 9.60
C LYS A 128 -9.84 -20.01 9.18
N TYR A 129 -9.11 -20.89 8.51
CA TYR A 129 -9.69 -22.10 7.88
C TYR A 129 -9.12 -23.42 8.41
N GLY A 130 -8.15 -23.37 9.34
CA GLY A 130 -7.45 -24.56 9.83
C GLY A 130 -6.34 -25.03 8.88
N ASN A 131 -5.82 -26.23 9.14
CA ASN A 131 -4.89 -26.88 8.22
C ASN A 131 -5.72 -27.41 7.03
N LEU A 132 -5.52 -26.79 5.88
CA LEU A 132 -6.00 -27.32 4.60
C LEU A 132 -5.13 -28.48 4.19
#